data_db7fba36a68ffc9d95448e9873121f01
#
_entry.id   db7fba36a68ffc9d95448e9873121f01
#
_cell.length_a   1.000
_cell.length_b   1.000
_cell.length_c   1.000
_cell.angle_alpha   90.00
_cell.angle_beta   90.00
_cell.angle_gamma   90.00
#
_symmetry.space_group_name_H-M   'P 1'
#
loop_
_entity.id
_entity.type
_entity.pdbx_description
1 polymer ?
#
loop_
_entity_poly.entity_id
_entity_poly.type
_entity_poly.pdbx_seq_one_letter_code
_entity_poly.pdbx_strand_id
1 'polypeptide(L)'
;MREFLEAFGMVFVGEMGDKSQFLALAFATQYPMRTVLSGVGLGIGINHGLAILAAMLIAGIFKDVGFLQIVAGVLFLFFGLSTLSIQYEDEEEEVKATSWGPVMTIAFAFFIGELGDKTQLMAMTLAMSSARPFLIFCATVSSMIVVSSMGILVGKYVGKNIPKVAVSYLAAALFLFFGVSKLYGAVDPGFLQPGWIGLFALILSAAVVWILLQNRKRRKKKEIDG
;
A
#
# COMPACT_ATOMS: atom_id res chain seq x y z
N MET A 1 4.03 -20.97 -1.75
CA MET A 1 4.25 -20.24 -3.01
C MET A 1 3.10 -19.29 -3.34
N ARG A 2 1.84 -19.73 -3.37
CA ARG A 2 0.68 -18.87 -3.69
C ARG A 2 0.57 -17.66 -2.77
N GLU A 3 0.60 -17.85 -1.45
CA GLU A 3 0.54 -16.77 -0.46
C GLU A 3 1.68 -15.74 -0.63
N PHE A 4 2.89 -16.22 -0.96
CA PHE A 4 4.03 -15.33 -1.24
C PHE A 4 3.76 -14.45 -2.47
N LEU A 5 3.32 -15.06 -3.58
CA LEU A 5 3.04 -14.31 -4.81
C LEU A 5 1.87 -13.34 -4.65
N GLU A 6 0.85 -13.74 -3.89
CA GLU A 6 -0.29 -12.87 -3.57
C GLU A 6 0.17 -11.66 -2.75
N ALA A 7 0.89 -11.88 -1.65
CA ALA A 7 1.39 -10.81 -0.80
C ALA A 7 2.40 -9.91 -1.52
N PHE A 8 3.34 -10.51 -2.27
CA PHE A 8 4.30 -9.78 -3.07
C PHE A 8 3.60 -8.91 -4.12
N GLY A 9 2.68 -9.49 -4.89
CA GLY A 9 1.98 -8.79 -5.96
C GLY A 9 1.08 -7.66 -5.44
N MET A 10 0.38 -7.87 -4.33
CA MET A 10 -0.45 -6.86 -3.72
C MET A 10 0.36 -5.63 -3.27
N VAL A 11 1.46 -5.86 -2.53
CA VAL A 11 2.33 -4.77 -2.07
C VAL A 11 3.03 -4.12 -3.26
N PHE A 12 3.52 -4.91 -4.23
CA PHE A 12 4.15 -4.41 -5.44
C PHE A 12 3.27 -3.41 -6.19
N VAL A 13 2.03 -3.78 -6.45
CA VAL A 13 1.10 -2.90 -7.18
C VAL A 13 0.63 -1.74 -6.31
N GLY A 14 0.42 -1.98 -5.02
CA GLY A 14 0.04 -0.96 -4.05
C GLY A 14 1.06 0.16 -3.90
N GLU A 15 2.35 -0.16 -4.07
CA GLU A 15 3.46 0.78 -3.98
C GLU A 15 3.89 1.38 -5.32
N MET A 16 3.40 0.88 -6.45
CA MET A 16 3.76 1.47 -7.74
C MET A 16 3.29 2.93 -7.86
N GLY A 17 4.25 3.84 -8.05
CA GLY A 17 4.00 5.28 -8.17
C GLY A 17 3.75 5.98 -6.83
N ASP A 18 3.99 5.33 -5.70
CA ASP A 18 3.83 5.91 -4.38
C ASP A 18 5.07 6.73 -3.94
N LYS A 19 4.92 7.47 -2.84
CA LYS A 19 5.96 8.33 -2.23
C LYS A 19 7.27 7.58 -1.95
N SER A 20 7.20 6.31 -1.56
CA SER A 20 8.35 5.45 -1.29
C SER A 20 9.33 5.34 -2.46
N GLN A 21 8.83 5.29 -3.70
CA GLN A 21 9.67 5.27 -4.90
C GLN A 21 10.41 6.60 -5.11
N PHE A 22 9.74 7.73 -4.85
CA PHE A 22 10.35 9.06 -4.97
C PHE A 22 11.35 9.31 -3.85
N LEU A 23 11.06 8.84 -2.64
CA LEU A 23 11.96 8.89 -1.50
C LEU A 23 13.24 8.07 -1.80
N ALA A 24 13.09 6.84 -2.32
CA ALA A 24 14.22 6.00 -2.73
C ALA A 24 15.05 6.68 -3.83
N LEU A 25 14.41 7.30 -4.81
CA LEU A 25 15.07 8.05 -5.87
C LEU A 25 15.82 9.27 -5.31
N ALA A 26 15.20 10.04 -4.41
CA ALA A 26 15.84 11.20 -3.77
C ALA A 26 17.12 10.81 -3.02
N PHE A 27 17.08 9.71 -2.25
CA PHE A 27 18.28 9.19 -1.62
C PHE A 27 19.33 8.68 -2.62
N ALA A 28 18.91 8.10 -3.75
CA ALA A 28 19.82 7.60 -4.78
C ALA A 28 20.54 8.72 -5.56
N THR A 29 20.10 9.96 -5.45
CA THR A 29 20.86 11.13 -5.95
C THR A 29 22.06 11.46 -5.06
N GLN A 30 22.02 11.07 -3.78
CA GLN A 30 23.04 11.41 -2.78
C GLN A 30 23.91 10.21 -2.38
N TYR A 31 23.37 8.98 -2.43
CA TYR A 31 24.00 7.76 -1.95
C TYR A 31 24.01 6.65 -3.00
N PRO A 32 25.00 5.73 -2.95
CA PRO A 32 25.01 4.57 -3.82
C PRO A 32 23.76 3.71 -3.64
N MET A 33 23.24 3.13 -4.73
CA MET A 33 22.03 2.30 -4.73
C MET A 33 22.04 1.20 -3.66
N ARG A 34 23.22 0.57 -3.42
CA ARG A 34 23.37 -0.46 -2.38
C ARG A 34 23.07 0.08 -0.98
N THR A 35 23.57 1.27 -0.67
CA THR A 35 23.32 1.97 0.61
C THR A 35 21.83 2.28 0.75
N VAL A 36 21.20 2.80 -0.32
CA VAL A 36 19.77 3.11 -0.32
C VAL A 36 18.94 1.86 -0.08
N LEU A 37 19.17 0.80 -0.84
CA LEU A 37 18.40 -0.45 -0.72
C LEU A 37 18.63 -1.16 0.62
N SER A 38 19.83 -1.04 1.22
CA SER A 38 20.09 -1.55 2.56
C SER A 38 19.26 -0.78 3.60
N GLY A 39 19.18 0.54 3.50
CA GLY A 39 18.36 1.37 4.36
C GLY A 39 16.87 1.08 4.19
N VAL A 40 16.39 1.00 2.95
CA VAL A 40 15.01 0.58 2.62
C VAL A 40 14.69 -0.77 3.24
N GLY A 41 15.52 -1.79 2.98
CA GLY A 41 15.31 -3.13 3.52
C GLY A 41 15.27 -3.18 5.04
N LEU A 42 16.12 -2.40 5.71
CA LEU A 42 16.15 -2.30 7.17
C LEU A 42 14.90 -1.57 7.70
N GLY A 43 14.57 -0.41 7.17
CA GLY A 43 13.44 0.40 7.62
C GLY A 43 12.11 -0.32 7.42
N ILE A 44 11.87 -0.85 6.23
CA ILE A 44 10.67 -1.64 5.90
C ILE A 44 10.66 -2.97 6.66
N GLY A 45 11.81 -3.62 6.80
CA GLY A 45 11.92 -4.86 7.58
C GLY A 45 11.46 -4.68 9.03
N ILE A 46 11.89 -3.61 9.68
CA ILE A 46 11.44 -3.28 11.03
C ILE A 46 9.95 -2.92 11.04
N ASN A 47 9.51 -2.05 10.11
CA ASN A 47 8.13 -1.59 10.01
C ASN A 47 7.15 -2.77 9.80
N HIS A 48 7.33 -3.55 8.74
CA HIS A 48 6.48 -4.71 8.45
C HIS A 48 6.64 -5.83 9.48
N GLY A 49 7.85 -6.03 10.03
CA GLY A 49 8.10 -7.00 11.08
C GLY A 49 7.27 -6.72 12.33
N LEU A 50 7.29 -5.47 12.83
CA LEU A 50 6.47 -5.05 13.96
C LEU A 50 4.97 -5.16 13.66
N ALA A 51 4.56 -4.77 12.47
CA ALA A 51 3.17 -4.87 12.02
C ALA A 51 2.66 -6.31 12.00
N ILE A 52 3.45 -7.23 11.44
CA ILE A 52 3.11 -8.65 11.37
C ILE A 52 3.11 -9.30 12.76
N LEU A 53 4.05 -8.94 13.63
CA LEU A 53 4.02 -9.39 15.02
C LEU A 53 2.75 -8.92 15.74
N ALA A 54 2.37 -7.65 15.58
CA ALA A 54 1.11 -7.13 16.12
C ALA A 54 -0.10 -7.90 15.55
N ALA A 55 -0.10 -8.16 14.24
CA ALA A 55 -1.15 -8.92 13.57
C ALA A 55 -1.28 -10.35 14.13
N MET A 56 -0.16 -11.04 14.37
CA MET A 56 -0.16 -12.38 14.98
C MET A 56 -0.72 -12.38 16.40
N LEU A 57 -0.41 -11.36 17.21
CA LEU A 57 -0.97 -11.21 18.55
C LEU A 57 -2.50 -10.99 18.49
N ILE A 58 -2.96 -10.13 17.59
CA ILE A 58 -4.39 -9.88 17.36
C ILE A 58 -5.10 -11.16 16.89
N ALA A 59 -4.53 -11.88 15.92
CA ALA A 59 -5.09 -13.14 15.41
C ALA A 59 -5.14 -14.23 16.48
N GLY A 60 -4.22 -14.22 17.44
CA GLY A 60 -4.24 -15.12 18.60
C GLY A 60 -5.42 -14.86 19.54
N ILE A 61 -5.90 -13.61 19.60
CA ILE A 61 -7.08 -13.21 20.38
C ILE A 61 -8.38 -13.54 19.63
N PHE A 62 -8.42 -13.25 18.34
CA PHE A 62 -9.58 -13.45 17.46
C PHE A 62 -9.41 -14.77 16.68
N LYS A 63 -10.06 -15.86 17.17
CA LYS A 63 -9.96 -17.19 16.55
C LYS A 63 -10.87 -17.38 15.33
N ASP A 64 -11.78 -16.46 15.07
CA ASP A 64 -12.70 -16.52 13.94
C ASP A 64 -12.05 -16.00 12.66
N VAL A 65 -11.70 -16.95 11.78
CA VAL A 65 -11.08 -16.66 10.47
C VAL A 65 -12.03 -15.85 9.57
N GLY A 66 -13.33 -16.08 9.65
CA GLY A 66 -14.34 -15.32 8.89
C GLY A 66 -14.34 -13.86 9.28
N PHE A 67 -14.32 -13.57 10.58
CA PHE A 67 -14.21 -12.19 11.08
C PHE A 67 -12.94 -11.49 10.58
N LEU A 68 -11.78 -12.17 10.63
CA LEU A 68 -10.52 -11.61 10.15
C LEU A 68 -10.55 -11.30 8.64
N GLN A 69 -11.20 -12.17 7.84
CA GLN A 69 -11.36 -11.93 6.41
C GLN A 69 -12.30 -10.76 6.11
N ILE A 70 -13.36 -10.56 6.91
CA ILE A 70 -14.24 -9.40 6.80
C ILE A 70 -13.47 -8.11 7.08
N VAL A 71 -12.70 -8.08 8.18
CA VAL A 71 -11.85 -6.92 8.52
C VAL A 71 -10.87 -6.63 7.38
N ALA A 72 -10.22 -7.67 6.84
CA ALA A 72 -9.33 -7.57 5.69
C ALA A 72 -10.02 -6.95 4.48
N GLY A 73 -11.19 -7.46 4.13
CA GLY A 73 -11.98 -6.98 2.99
C GLY A 73 -12.36 -5.51 3.13
N VAL A 74 -12.82 -5.10 4.32
CA VAL A 74 -13.17 -3.71 4.63
C VAL A 74 -11.96 -2.79 4.51
N LEU A 75 -10.80 -3.20 5.06
CA LEU A 75 -9.56 -2.42 4.97
C LEU A 75 -9.11 -2.26 3.52
N PHE A 76 -9.16 -3.32 2.70
CA PHE A 76 -8.83 -3.20 1.28
C PHE A 76 -9.78 -2.27 0.52
N LEU A 77 -11.08 -2.28 0.82
CA LEU A 77 -12.02 -1.31 0.24
C LEU A 77 -11.69 0.11 0.67
N PHE A 78 -11.40 0.31 1.94
CA PHE A 78 -10.97 1.61 2.46
C PHE A 78 -9.70 2.12 1.76
N PHE A 79 -8.68 1.26 1.57
CA PHE A 79 -7.46 1.64 0.86
C PHE A 79 -7.71 1.92 -0.62
N GLY A 80 -8.56 1.14 -1.27
CA GLY A 80 -8.96 1.41 -2.66
C GLY A 80 -9.59 2.79 -2.82
N LEU A 81 -10.54 3.13 -1.96
CA LEU A 81 -11.21 4.43 -1.97
C LEU A 81 -10.25 5.56 -1.56
N SER A 82 -9.41 5.34 -0.55
CA SER A 82 -8.39 6.29 -0.11
C SER A 82 -7.38 6.58 -1.22
N THR A 83 -6.85 5.55 -1.88
CA THR A 83 -5.90 5.71 -2.99
C THR A 83 -6.50 6.52 -4.14
N LEU A 84 -7.80 6.39 -4.40
CA LEU A 84 -8.49 7.25 -5.37
C LEU A 84 -8.56 8.71 -4.91
N SER A 85 -8.61 8.97 -3.61
CA SER A 85 -8.77 10.32 -3.04
C SER A 85 -7.45 11.11 -2.96
N ILE A 86 -6.33 10.45 -2.63
CA ILE A 86 -5.03 11.07 -2.28
C ILE A 86 -4.22 11.53 -3.52
N GLN A 87 -4.72 11.41 -4.73
CA GLN A 87 -3.97 11.64 -5.99
C GLN A 87 -3.29 13.01 -6.16
N TYR A 88 -3.40 13.94 -5.22
CA TYR A 88 -3.00 15.34 -5.40
C TYR A 88 -2.17 15.96 -4.27
N GLU A 89 -1.79 15.20 -3.25
CA GLU A 89 -0.91 15.71 -2.20
C GLU A 89 0.53 15.28 -2.53
N ASP A 90 1.22 16.13 -3.31
CA ASP A 90 2.67 16.05 -3.46
C ASP A 90 3.29 16.74 -2.22
N GLU A 91 3.35 16.04 -1.09
CA GLU A 91 4.20 16.46 0.01
C GLU A 91 5.63 15.99 -0.29
N GLU A 92 6.49 16.93 -0.66
CA GLU A 92 7.94 16.71 -0.65
C GLU A 92 8.40 16.70 0.81
N GLU A 93 8.50 15.52 1.42
CA GLU A 93 9.13 15.37 2.73
C GLU A 93 10.65 15.63 2.59
N GLU A 94 11.13 16.77 3.09
CA GLU A 94 12.55 17.03 3.26
C GLU A 94 13.14 16.09 4.33
N VAL A 95 13.92 15.12 3.89
CA VAL A 95 14.58 14.18 4.80
C VAL A 95 15.87 14.81 5.35
N LYS A 96 15.86 15.16 6.63
CA LYS A 96 17.05 15.65 7.33
C LYS A 96 18.00 14.49 7.62
N ALA A 97 19.27 14.64 7.24
CA ALA A 97 20.32 13.68 7.56
C ALA A 97 20.49 13.53 9.08
N THR A 98 20.53 12.29 9.56
CA THR A 98 20.83 11.97 10.97
C THR A 98 22.33 11.75 11.17
N SER A 99 22.81 11.93 12.41
CA SER A 99 24.22 11.64 12.77
C SER A 99 24.59 10.15 12.71
N TRP A 100 23.66 9.26 12.48
CA TRP A 100 23.82 7.79 12.55
C TRP A 100 24.30 7.12 11.25
N GLY A 101 24.64 7.93 10.26
CA GLY A 101 25.12 7.45 8.96
C GLY A 101 24.00 7.19 7.94
N PRO A 102 24.39 7.04 6.66
CA PRO A 102 23.40 7.04 5.55
C PRO A 102 22.37 5.92 5.62
N VAL A 103 22.78 4.68 5.93
CA VAL A 103 21.87 3.53 5.99
C VAL A 103 20.81 3.73 7.07
N MET A 104 21.21 4.21 8.26
CA MET A 104 20.26 4.43 9.36
C MET A 104 19.36 5.63 9.09
N THR A 105 19.85 6.68 8.44
CA THR A 105 19.04 7.82 8.00
C THR A 105 17.94 7.36 7.06
N ILE A 106 18.29 6.56 6.04
CA ILE A 106 17.35 6.03 5.08
C ILE A 106 16.37 5.06 5.74
N ALA A 107 16.88 4.16 6.61
CA ALA A 107 16.04 3.22 7.34
C ALA A 107 15.01 3.94 8.22
N PHE A 108 15.41 4.97 8.93
CA PHE A 108 14.52 5.78 9.75
C PHE A 108 13.46 6.52 8.92
N ALA A 109 13.88 7.11 7.79
CA ALA A 109 12.97 7.80 6.87
C ALA A 109 11.90 6.84 6.31
N PHE A 110 12.31 5.65 5.86
CA PHE A 110 11.36 4.63 5.39
C PHE A 110 10.51 4.05 6.51
N PHE A 111 11.07 3.82 7.69
CA PHE A 111 10.30 3.36 8.85
C PHE A 111 9.18 4.34 9.21
N ILE A 112 9.50 5.63 9.33
CA ILE A 112 8.51 6.67 9.67
C ILE A 112 7.57 6.95 8.50
N GLY A 113 8.10 7.08 7.27
CA GLY A 113 7.31 7.38 6.08
C GLY A 113 6.27 6.30 5.74
N GLU A 114 6.54 5.05 6.10
CA GLU A 114 5.63 3.91 5.89
C GLU A 114 4.82 3.54 7.15
N LEU A 115 5.00 4.27 8.26
CA LEU A 115 4.30 3.97 9.50
C LEU A 115 2.80 4.33 9.36
N GLY A 116 1.94 3.32 9.50
CA GLY A 116 0.50 3.47 9.30
C GLY A 116 0.05 3.52 7.84
N ASP A 117 0.96 3.31 6.88
CA ASP A 117 0.60 3.31 5.46
C ASP A 117 -0.19 2.05 5.04
N LYS A 118 -0.80 2.14 3.85
CA LYS A 118 -1.64 1.07 3.27
C LYS A 118 -0.93 -0.28 3.19
N THR A 119 0.36 -0.30 2.85
CA THR A 119 1.14 -1.54 2.69
C THR A 119 1.50 -2.20 4.02
N GLN A 120 1.75 -1.43 5.07
CA GLN A 120 1.88 -1.94 6.42
C GLN A 120 0.59 -2.65 6.87
N LEU A 121 -0.57 -2.00 6.67
CA LEU A 121 -1.86 -2.57 7.02
C LEU A 121 -2.21 -3.78 6.15
N MET A 122 -1.80 -3.80 4.86
CA MET A 122 -1.91 -4.98 4.01
C MET A 122 -1.07 -6.15 4.54
N ALA A 123 0.19 -5.90 4.93
CA ALA A 123 1.07 -6.91 5.50
C ALA A 123 0.45 -7.53 6.77
N MET A 124 -0.12 -6.68 7.66
CA MET A 124 -0.86 -7.14 8.84
C MET A 124 -2.04 -8.03 8.45
N THR A 125 -2.88 -7.54 7.55
CA THR A 125 -4.10 -8.22 7.11
C THR A 125 -3.83 -9.59 6.49
N LEU A 126 -2.82 -9.65 5.61
CA LEU A 126 -2.38 -10.90 4.99
C LEU A 126 -1.79 -11.86 6.03
N ALA A 127 -1.00 -11.36 6.98
CA ALA A 127 -0.41 -12.16 8.04
C ALA A 127 -1.47 -12.76 8.98
N MET A 128 -2.53 -12.00 9.32
CA MET A 128 -3.63 -12.49 10.15
C MET A 128 -4.38 -13.65 9.52
N SER A 129 -4.49 -13.68 8.19
CA SER A 129 -5.20 -14.73 7.43
C SER A 129 -4.28 -15.84 6.91
N SER A 130 -2.97 -15.78 7.19
CA SER A 130 -1.98 -16.73 6.71
C SER A 130 -1.54 -17.71 7.79
N ALA A 131 -1.39 -18.98 7.41
CA ALA A 131 -0.72 -19.97 8.26
C ALA A 131 0.80 -19.79 8.35
N ARG A 132 1.38 -18.87 7.53
CA ARG A 132 2.81 -18.65 7.39
C ARG A 132 3.17 -17.17 7.42
N PRO A 133 3.01 -16.46 8.55
CA PRO A 133 3.24 -15.01 8.65
C PRO A 133 4.66 -14.60 8.24
N PHE A 134 5.67 -15.43 8.51
CA PHE A 134 7.04 -15.18 8.08
C PHE A 134 7.19 -15.15 6.54
N LEU A 135 6.41 -15.97 5.83
CA LEU A 135 6.40 -15.95 4.36
C LEU A 135 5.80 -14.63 3.84
N ILE A 136 4.77 -14.13 4.50
CA ILE A 136 4.17 -12.81 4.20
C ILE A 136 5.19 -11.70 4.44
N PHE A 137 5.92 -11.74 5.57
CA PHE A 137 7.00 -10.81 5.85
C PHE A 137 8.05 -10.79 4.72
N CYS A 138 8.57 -11.95 4.33
CA CYS A 138 9.54 -12.04 3.25
C CYS A 138 8.98 -11.49 1.93
N ALA A 139 7.72 -11.80 1.61
CA ALA A 139 7.07 -11.35 0.38
C ALA A 139 6.93 -9.81 0.35
N THR A 140 6.41 -9.22 1.42
CA THR A 140 6.14 -7.79 1.49
C THR A 140 7.43 -6.97 1.50
N VAL A 141 8.43 -7.37 2.28
CA VAL A 141 9.74 -6.68 2.30
C VAL A 141 10.46 -6.81 0.95
N SER A 142 10.45 -8.01 0.34
CA SER A 142 11.04 -8.20 -0.99
C SER A 142 10.34 -7.34 -2.05
N SER A 143 9.02 -7.23 -1.99
CA SER A 143 8.24 -6.38 -2.88
C SER A 143 8.65 -4.92 -2.77
N MET A 144 8.75 -4.38 -1.55
CA MET A 144 9.18 -3.00 -1.29
C MET A 144 10.59 -2.71 -1.83
N ILE A 145 11.54 -3.66 -1.65
CA ILE A 145 12.89 -3.53 -2.19
C ILE A 145 12.87 -3.48 -3.72
N VAL A 146 12.07 -4.34 -4.36
CA VAL A 146 11.95 -4.38 -5.82
C VAL A 146 11.32 -3.10 -6.35
N VAL A 147 10.22 -2.64 -5.74
CA VAL A 147 9.54 -1.38 -6.11
C VAL A 147 10.47 -0.18 -5.95
N SER A 148 11.20 -0.08 -4.84
CA SER A 148 12.18 0.99 -4.62
C SER A 148 13.32 0.93 -5.63
N SER A 149 13.81 -0.28 -5.96
CA SER A 149 14.84 -0.48 -7.00
C SER A 149 14.35 0.00 -8.37
N MET A 150 13.11 -0.33 -8.73
CA MET A 150 12.48 0.15 -9.97
C MET A 150 12.33 1.66 -9.96
N GLY A 151 11.88 2.26 -8.85
CA GLY A 151 11.77 3.71 -8.71
C GLY A 151 13.09 4.43 -8.97
N ILE A 152 14.19 3.92 -8.38
CA ILE A 152 15.54 4.45 -8.59
C ILE A 152 15.97 4.31 -10.07
N LEU A 153 15.80 3.12 -10.66
CA LEU A 153 16.20 2.86 -12.04
C LEU A 153 15.37 3.66 -13.03
N VAL A 154 14.05 3.64 -12.90
CA VAL A 154 13.13 4.37 -13.79
C VAL A 154 13.33 5.87 -13.66
N GLY A 155 13.46 6.39 -12.44
CA GLY A 155 13.73 7.80 -12.22
C GLY A 155 15.04 8.27 -12.84
N LYS A 156 16.06 7.39 -12.84
CA LYS A 156 17.36 7.68 -13.47
C LYS A 156 17.31 7.67 -15.00
N TYR A 157 16.53 6.78 -15.62
CA TYR A 157 16.54 6.57 -17.07
C TYR A 157 15.36 7.20 -17.80
N VAL A 158 14.19 7.29 -17.20
CA VAL A 158 12.94 7.72 -17.87
C VAL A 158 12.53 9.15 -17.49
N GLY A 159 13.07 9.68 -16.38
CA GLY A 159 12.73 11.02 -15.91
C GLY A 159 11.27 11.14 -15.43
N LYS A 160 10.73 12.37 -15.45
CA LYS A 160 9.45 12.75 -14.83
C LYS A 160 8.18 12.26 -15.54
N ASN A 161 8.26 11.41 -16.58
CA ASN A 161 7.15 11.13 -17.49
C ASN A 161 6.24 9.95 -17.10
N ILE A 162 6.37 9.37 -15.90
CA ILE A 162 5.45 8.31 -15.46
C ILE A 162 4.14 8.96 -14.99
N PRO A 163 2.98 8.60 -15.59
CA PRO A 163 1.70 9.14 -15.16
C PRO A 163 1.30 8.55 -13.79
N LYS A 164 1.73 9.18 -12.70
CA LYS A 164 1.41 8.81 -11.30
C LYS A 164 -0.07 8.48 -11.14
N VAL A 165 -0.92 9.26 -11.79
CA VAL A 165 -2.38 9.11 -11.76
C VAL A 165 -2.85 7.76 -12.30
N ALA A 166 -2.28 7.26 -13.41
CA ALA A 166 -2.66 5.97 -13.99
C ALA A 166 -2.27 4.80 -13.06
N VAL A 167 -1.10 4.89 -12.43
CA VAL A 167 -0.63 3.89 -11.46
C VAL A 167 -1.54 3.87 -10.23
N SER A 168 -1.92 5.04 -9.70
CA SER A 168 -2.85 5.14 -8.57
C SER A 168 -4.23 4.56 -8.90
N TYR A 169 -4.76 4.78 -10.11
CA TYR A 169 -6.02 4.15 -10.53
C TYR A 169 -5.92 2.63 -10.60
N LEU A 170 -4.81 2.11 -11.12
CA LEU A 170 -4.58 0.66 -11.16
C LEU A 170 -4.49 0.06 -9.76
N ALA A 171 -3.73 0.70 -8.87
CA ALA A 171 -3.61 0.27 -7.47
C ALA A 171 -4.98 0.29 -6.77
N ALA A 172 -5.74 1.38 -6.91
CA ALA A 172 -7.08 1.49 -6.34
C ALA A 172 -8.03 0.40 -6.86
N ALA A 173 -8.02 0.11 -8.17
CA ALA A 173 -8.84 -0.95 -8.76
C ALA A 173 -8.50 -2.33 -8.18
N LEU A 174 -7.21 -2.63 -7.98
CA LEU A 174 -6.77 -3.88 -7.37
C LEU A 174 -7.16 -3.98 -5.89
N PHE A 175 -7.02 -2.91 -5.12
CA PHE A 175 -7.50 -2.89 -3.73
C PHE A 175 -9.01 -3.13 -3.64
N LEU A 176 -9.80 -2.47 -4.47
CA LEU A 176 -11.24 -2.68 -4.52
C LEU A 176 -11.58 -4.12 -4.92
N PHE A 177 -10.89 -4.68 -5.92
CA PHE A 177 -11.08 -6.08 -6.34
C PHE A 177 -10.76 -7.06 -5.21
N PHE A 178 -9.63 -6.92 -4.52
CA PHE A 178 -9.28 -7.78 -3.39
C PHE A 178 -10.21 -7.59 -2.21
N GLY A 179 -10.63 -6.35 -1.92
CA GLY A 179 -11.60 -6.05 -0.88
C GLY A 179 -12.93 -6.78 -1.10
N VAL A 180 -13.48 -6.67 -2.30
CA VAL A 180 -14.71 -7.39 -2.70
C VAL A 180 -14.50 -8.90 -2.63
N SER A 181 -13.39 -9.41 -3.16
CA SER A 181 -13.08 -10.85 -3.15
C SER A 181 -12.99 -11.44 -1.74
N LYS A 182 -12.32 -10.73 -0.81
CA LYS A 182 -12.22 -11.17 0.60
C LYS A 182 -13.58 -11.15 1.30
N LEU A 183 -14.39 -10.12 1.10
CA LEU A 183 -15.74 -10.04 1.66
C LEU A 183 -16.63 -11.14 1.10
N TYR A 184 -16.61 -11.37 -0.22
CA TYR A 184 -17.40 -12.42 -0.85
C TYR A 184 -17.10 -13.80 -0.28
N GLY A 185 -15.83 -14.09 0.03
CA GLY A 185 -15.41 -15.38 0.62
C GLY A 185 -15.70 -15.53 2.11
N ALA A 186 -15.99 -14.43 2.83
CA ALA A 186 -16.12 -14.43 4.28
C ALA A 186 -17.55 -14.21 4.79
N VAL A 187 -18.40 -13.60 3.96
CA VAL A 187 -19.77 -13.24 4.33
C VAL A 187 -20.68 -14.47 4.24
N ASP A 188 -21.60 -14.60 5.21
CA ASP A 188 -22.62 -15.66 5.24
C ASP A 188 -23.41 -15.70 3.92
N PRO A 189 -23.68 -16.89 3.35
CA PRO A 189 -24.46 -17.05 2.13
C PRO A 189 -25.82 -16.32 2.12
N GLY A 190 -26.42 -16.10 3.30
CA GLY A 190 -27.65 -15.32 3.44
C GLY A 190 -27.54 -13.88 2.96
N PHE A 191 -26.34 -13.27 3.02
CA PHE A 191 -26.06 -11.94 2.52
C PHE A 191 -25.62 -11.92 1.04
N LEU A 192 -25.42 -13.09 0.43
CA LEU A 192 -25.06 -13.19 -1.00
C LEU A 192 -26.28 -13.20 -1.92
N GLN A 193 -27.46 -12.84 -1.42
CA GLN A 193 -28.66 -12.69 -2.26
C GLN A 193 -28.51 -11.49 -3.22
N PRO A 194 -29.13 -11.56 -4.42
CA PRO A 194 -28.99 -10.53 -5.45
C PRO A 194 -29.30 -9.11 -4.95
N GLY A 195 -30.27 -8.96 -4.04
CA GLY A 195 -30.62 -7.66 -3.46
C GLY A 195 -29.50 -7.03 -2.63
N TRP A 196 -28.84 -7.80 -1.78
CA TRP A 196 -27.72 -7.33 -0.97
C TRP A 196 -26.48 -7.06 -1.80
N ILE A 197 -26.17 -7.93 -2.77
CA ILE A 197 -25.07 -7.72 -3.72
C ILE A 197 -25.32 -6.44 -4.53
N GLY A 198 -26.53 -6.23 -5.00
CA GLY A 198 -26.93 -5.03 -5.75
C GLY A 198 -26.79 -3.76 -4.89
N LEU A 199 -27.24 -3.78 -3.64
CA LEU A 199 -27.12 -2.67 -2.71
C LEU A 199 -25.63 -2.34 -2.43
N PHE A 200 -24.81 -3.36 -2.15
CA PHE A 200 -23.38 -3.18 -1.94
C PHE A 200 -22.68 -2.59 -3.17
N ALA A 201 -22.95 -3.13 -4.36
CA ALA A 201 -22.39 -2.63 -5.62
C ALA A 201 -22.80 -1.17 -5.88
N LEU A 202 -24.05 -0.81 -5.56
CA LEU A 202 -24.55 0.56 -5.70
C LEU A 202 -23.83 1.51 -4.76
N ILE A 203 -23.66 1.15 -3.47
CA ILE A 203 -22.96 1.97 -2.48
C ILE A 203 -21.49 2.16 -2.88
N LEU A 204 -20.81 1.08 -3.26
CA LEU A 204 -19.40 1.14 -3.66
C LEU A 204 -19.22 2.00 -4.92
N SER A 205 -20.08 1.81 -5.92
CA SER A 205 -20.07 2.60 -7.17
C SER A 205 -20.33 4.08 -6.89
N ALA A 206 -21.30 4.38 -6.02
CA ALA A 206 -21.61 5.76 -5.61
C ALA A 206 -20.41 6.42 -4.91
N ALA A 207 -19.71 5.69 -4.00
CA ALA A 207 -18.51 6.19 -3.34
C ALA A 207 -17.37 6.48 -4.33
N VAL A 208 -17.11 5.57 -5.27
CA VAL A 208 -16.11 5.75 -6.32
C VAL A 208 -16.44 6.97 -7.19
N VAL A 209 -17.68 7.07 -7.69
CA VAL A 209 -18.11 8.18 -8.52
C VAL A 209 -18.00 9.51 -7.76
N TRP A 210 -18.42 9.55 -6.50
CA TRP A 210 -18.32 10.74 -5.67
C TRP A 210 -16.89 11.23 -5.51
N ILE A 211 -15.93 10.31 -5.22
CA ILE A 211 -14.50 10.63 -5.12
C ILE A 211 -13.97 11.18 -6.45
N LEU A 212 -14.29 10.51 -7.57
CA LEU A 212 -13.85 10.95 -8.89
C LEU A 212 -14.39 12.35 -9.27
N LEU A 213 -15.63 12.65 -8.89
CA LEU A 213 -16.23 13.98 -9.10
C LEU A 213 -15.55 15.04 -8.22
N GLN A 214 -15.23 14.71 -6.97
CA GLN A 214 -14.46 15.61 -6.09
C GLN A 214 -13.07 15.88 -6.67
N ASN A 215 -12.36 14.86 -7.14
CA ASN A 215 -11.06 15.02 -7.76
C ASN A 215 -11.11 15.93 -8.99
N ARG A 216 -12.14 15.81 -9.84
CA ARG A 216 -12.37 16.72 -10.98
C ARG A 216 -12.59 18.17 -10.54
N LYS A 217 -13.33 18.40 -9.45
CA LYS A 217 -13.56 19.75 -8.92
C LYS A 217 -12.25 20.37 -8.38
N ARG A 218 -11.44 19.59 -7.66
CA ARG A 218 -10.15 20.03 -7.13
C ARG A 218 -9.16 20.39 -8.25
N ARG A 219 -9.11 19.61 -9.34
CA ARG A 219 -8.29 19.93 -10.53
C ARG A 219 -8.65 21.29 -11.14
N LYS A 220 -9.94 21.48 -11.42
CA LYS A 220 -10.42 22.74 -12.01
C LYS A 220 -10.10 23.95 -11.12
N LYS A 221 -10.15 23.80 -9.80
CA LYS A 221 -9.82 24.88 -8.88
C LYS A 221 -8.33 25.22 -8.92
N LYS A 222 -7.44 24.22 -8.95
CA LYS A 222 -5.98 24.47 -9.07
C LYS A 222 -5.58 25.11 -10.42
N GLU A 223 -6.31 24.82 -11.51
CA GLU A 223 -6.09 25.44 -12.83
C GLU A 223 -6.56 26.90 -12.88
N ILE A 224 -7.44 27.34 -11.98
CA ILE A 224 -7.97 28.72 -11.91
C ILE A 224 -7.12 29.59 -10.98
N ASP A 225 -6.59 28.99 -9.91
CA ASP A 225 -5.86 29.70 -8.84
C ASP A 225 -4.32 29.78 -9.12
N GLY A 226 -3.80 29.11 -10.15
CA GLY A 226 -2.38 29.14 -10.58
C GLY A 226 -2.18 29.68 -11.98
#